data_6786c062bb1f479568e5fbfb65847beb
#
_entry.id   6786c062bb1f479568e5fbfb65847beb
#
_cell.length_a   1.000
_cell.length_b   1.000
_cell.length_c   1.000
_cell.angle_alpha   90.00
_cell.angle_beta   90.00
_cell.angle_gamma   90.00
#
_symmetry.space_group_name_H-M   'P 1'
#
loop_
_entity.id
_entity.type
_entity.pdbx_description
1 polymer ?
#
loop_
_entity_poly.entity_id
_entity_poly.type
_entity_poly.pdbx_seq_one_letter_code
_entity_poly.pdbx_strand_id
1 'polypeptide(L)'
;MSVLVIGKFKGDTAKFSQALTERAGEFAKIAESSKAVGGLHHRFGIGDGYVLVVDEWESVEHFQTFMADPELQAFIGEVGGAPEPPEIIVAEAITSPDQF
;
A
#
# COMPACT_ATOMS: atom_id res chain seq x y z
N MET A 1 8.17 -13.34 12.35
CA MET A 1 7.65 -13.76 11.04
C MET A 1 7.01 -12.57 10.35
N SER A 2 7.11 -12.51 9.02
CA SER A 2 6.49 -11.43 8.26
C SER A 2 4.98 -11.62 8.13
N VAL A 3 4.29 -10.54 7.72
CA VAL A 3 2.86 -10.56 7.47
C VAL A 3 2.58 -10.12 6.04
N LEU A 4 1.55 -10.69 5.44
CA LEU A 4 1.00 -10.23 4.18
C LEU A 4 -0.14 -9.25 4.47
N VAL A 5 -0.14 -8.13 3.77
CA VAL A 5 -1.17 -7.09 3.92
C VAL A 5 -1.79 -6.85 2.56
N ILE A 6 -3.11 -6.98 2.49
CA ILE A 6 -3.87 -6.68 1.28
C ILE A 6 -4.85 -5.56 1.62
N GLY A 7 -4.70 -4.44 0.93
CA GLY A 7 -5.56 -3.28 1.13
C GLY A 7 -6.37 -2.96 -0.11
N LYS A 8 -7.68 -2.72 0.07
CA LYS A 8 -8.56 -2.28 -1.01
C LYS A 8 -8.97 -0.83 -0.73
N PHE A 9 -8.51 0.08 -1.57
CA PHE A 9 -8.75 1.52 -1.45
C PHE A 9 -9.68 1.95 -2.57
N LYS A 10 -10.91 2.29 -2.24
CA LYS A 10 -11.85 2.86 -3.21
C LYS A 10 -11.40 4.25 -3.62
N GLY A 11 -11.67 4.63 -4.87
CA GLY A 11 -11.32 5.95 -5.35
C GLY A 11 -11.33 6.07 -6.87
N ASP A 12 -10.77 7.18 -7.35
CA ASP A 12 -10.63 7.49 -8.77
C ASP A 12 -9.38 6.81 -9.33
N THR A 13 -9.57 5.67 -9.99
CA THR A 13 -8.45 4.87 -10.53
C THR A 13 -7.75 5.55 -11.71
N ALA A 14 -8.46 6.36 -12.49
CA ALA A 14 -7.86 7.12 -13.57
C ALA A 14 -6.90 8.19 -13.03
N LYS A 15 -7.32 8.89 -11.99
CA LYS A 15 -6.49 9.88 -11.30
C LYS A 15 -5.27 9.22 -10.66
N PHE A 16 -5.45 8.05 -10.06
CA PHE A 16 -4.35 7.28 -9.47
C PHE A 16 -3.33 6.86 -10.54
N SER A 17 -3.79 6.31 -11.67
CA SER A 17 -2.92 5.91 -12.77
C SER A 17 -2.12 7.08 -13.32
N GLN A 18 -2.74 8.24 -13.46
CA GLN A 18 -2.08 9.46 -13.91
C GLN A 18 -1.02 9.91 -12.91
N ALA A 19 -1.34 9.85 -11.62
CA ALA A 19 -0.41 10.21 -10.56
C ALA A 19 0.84 9.31 -10.52
N LEU A 20 0.71 8.03 -10.84
CA LEU A 20 1.86 7.12 -10.92
C LEU A 20 2.91 7.60 -11.91
N THR A 21 2.49 8.26 -12.97
CA THR A 21 3.41 8.85 -13.97
C THR A 21 3.84 10.25 -13.57
N GLU A 22 2.91 11.13 -13.24
CA GLU A 22 3.19 12.55 -12.97
C GLU A 22 3.90 12.78 -11.63
N ARG A 23 3.65 11.91 -10.65
CA ARG A 23 4.21 12.03 -9.30
C ARG A 23 5.07 10.82 -8.93
N ALA A 24 5.72 10.22 -9.93
CA ALA A 24 6.55 9.01 -9.75
C ALA A 24 7.62 9.18 -8.68
N GLY A 25 8.24 10.35 -8.59
CA GLY A 25 9.27 10.64 -7.58
C GLY A 25 8.74 10.60 -6.16
N GLU A 26 7.50 11.03 -5.93
CA GLU A 26 6.87 10.97 -4.61
C GLU A 26 6.54 9.54 -4.20
N PHE A 27 6.04 8.73 -5.14
CA PHE A 27 5.83 7.30 -4.91
C PHE A 27 7.13 6.59 -4.56
N ALA A 28 8.22 6.91 -5.27
CA ALA A 28 9.54 6.34 -4.99
C ALA A 28 10.04 6.69 -3.59
N LYS A 29 9.84 7.92 -3.14
CA LYS A 29 10.21 8.35 -1.78
C LYS A 29 9.41 7.62 -0.71
N ILE A 30 8.12 7.42 -0.94
CA ILE A 30 7.25 6.66 -0.03
C ILE A 30 7.76 5.21 0.06
N ALA A 31 8.12 4.60 -1.06
CA ALA A 31 8.69 3.25 -1.09
C ALA A 31 9.96 3.16 -0.26
N GLU A 32 10.90 4.12 -0.40
CA GLU A 32 12.13 4.14 0.38
C GLU A 32 11.83 4.30 1.88
N SER A 33 10.86 5.14 2.24
CA SER A 33 10.44 5.30 3.63
C SER A 33 9.86 4.00 4.19
N SER A 34 9.06 3.27 3.42
CA SER A 34 8.47 2.01 3.87
C SER A 34 9.55 0.94 4.08
N LYS A 35 10.51 0.83 3.18
CA LYS A 35 11.65 -0.10 3.34
C LYS A 35 12.45 0.17 4.60
N ALA A 36 12.64 1.44 4.94
CA ALA A 36 13.40 1.85 6.12
C ALA A 36 12.70 1.46 7.44
N VAL A 37 11.38 1.24 7.42
CA VAL A 37 10.59 0.96 8.62
C VAL A 37 9.88 -0.41 8.58
N GLY A 38 10.42 -1.36 7.83
CA GLY A 38 9.96 -2.75 7.90
C GLY A 38 9.16 -3.24 6.69
N GLY A 39 9.02 -2.45 5.64
CA GLY A 39 8.40 -2.88 4.39
C GLY A 39 9.34 -3.82 3.61
N LEU A 40 8.83 -4.98 3.22
CA LEU A 40 9.61 -6.02 2.53
C LEU A 40 9.26 -6.11 1.04
N HIS A 41 7.97 -6.05 0.72
CA HIS A 41 7.46 -6.09 -0.66
C HIS A 41 6.23 -5.20 -0.78
N HIS A 42 6.04 -4.64 -1.97
CA HIS A 42 4.93 -3.74 -2.26
C HIS A 42 4.57 -3.80 -3.73
N ARG A 43 3.27 -3.87 -4.01
CA ARG A 43 2.76 -3.81 -5.37
C ARG A 43 1.35 -3.26 -5.39
N PHE A 44 1.03 -2.49 -6.45
CA PHE A 44 -0.33 -2.04 -6.71
C PHE A 44 -1.02 -2.91 -7.75
N GLY A 45 -2.33 -3.02 -7.62
CA GLY A 45 -3.23 -3.49 -8.67
C GLY A 45 -4.37 -2.49 -8.83
N ILE A 46 -4.99 -2.45 -10.00
CA ILE A 46 -6.15 -1.60 -10.26
C ILE A 46 -7.33 -2.47 -10.65
N GLY A 47 -8.44 -2.32 -9.92
CA GLY A 47 -9.71 -2.94 -10.22
C GLY A 47 -10.74 -1.90 -10.65
N ASP A 48 -11.99 -2.28 -10.66
CA ASP A 48 -13.09 -1.41 -11.03
C ASP A 48 -13.48 -0.50 -9.86
N GLY A 49 -13.01 0.74 -9.90
CA GLY A 49 -13.27 1.74 -8.87
C GLY A 49 -12.43 1.60 -7.60
N TYR A 50 -11.36 0.82 -7.62
CA TYR A 50 -10.48 0.66 -6.46
C TYR A 50 -9.04 0.38 -6.87
N VAL A 51 -8.13 0.68 -5.94
CA VAL A 51 -6.71 0.31 -6.03
C VAL A 51 -6.46 -0.78 -4.99
N LEU A 52 -5.79 -1.84 -5.41
CA LEU A 52 -5.36 -2.90 -4.52
C LEU A 52 -3.90 -2.66 -4.14
N VAL A 53 -3.59 -2.78 -2.85
CA VAL A 53 -2.23 -2.75 -2.34
C VAL A 53 -1.91 -4.16 -1.85
N VAL A 54 -0.80 -4.73 -2.34
CA VAL A 54 -0.36 -6.05 -1.94
C VAL A 54 1.04 -5.92 -1.37
N ASP A 55 1.16 -6.06 -0.06
CA ASP A 55 2.39 -5.81 0.67
C ASP A 55 2.82 -7.01 1.49
N GLU A 56 4.12 -7.03 1.79
CA GLU A 56 4.67 -7.84 2.88
C GLU A 56 5.43 -6.90 3.82
N TRP A 57 5.24 -7.08 5.12
CA TRP A 57 5.86 -6.28 6.18
C TRP A 57 6.47 -7.18 7.26
N GLU A 58 7.48 -6.69 7.96
CA GLU A 58 8.12 -7.43 9.06
C GLU A 58 7.12 -7.78 10.17
N SER A 59 6.16 -6.88 10.44
CA SER A 59 5.06 -7.12 11.39
C SER A 59 3.88 -6.22 11.07
N VAL A 60 2.72 -6.53 11.63
CA VAL A 60 1.53 -5.68 11.47
C VAL A 60 1.74 -4.32 12.14
N GLU A 61 2.47 -4.26 13.25
CA GLU A 61 2.76 -3.01 13.96
C GLU A 61 3.59 -2.06 13.10
N HIS A 62 4.57 -2.56 12.37
CA HIS A 62 5.36 -1.75 11.43
C HIS A 62 4.47 -1.15 10.36
N PHE A 63 3.57 -1.94 9.79
CA PHE A 63 2.61 -1.48 8.78
C PHE A 63 1.67 -0.41 9.37
N GLN A 64 1.11 -0.65 10.55
CA GLN A 64 0.19 0.29 11.20
C GLN A 64 0.85 1.62 11.51
N THR A 65 2.09 1.59 11.99
CA THR A 65 2.87 2.80 12.27
C THR A 65 3.12 3.60 10.99
N PHE A 66 3.48 2.93 9.90
CA PHE A 66 3.70 3.57 8.62
C PHE A 66 2.41 4.23 8.10
N MET A 67 1.29 3.52 8.15
CA MET A 67 -0.01 4.01 7.67
C MET A 67 -0.60 5.13 8.53
N ALA A 68 -0.14 5.28 9.77
CA ALA A 68 -0.61 6.33 10.66
C ALA A 68 -0.03 7.72 10.33
N ASP A 69 0.95 7.81 9.43
CA ASP A 69 1.58 9.07 9.05
C ASP A 69 0.56 10.00 8.36
N PRO A 70 0.30 11.20 8.92
CA PRO A 70 -0.66 12.14 8.32
C PRO A 70 -0.28 12.61 6.92
N GLU A 71 1.02 12.69 6.61
CA GLU A 71 1.48 13.08 5.28
C GLU A 71 1.15 12.01 4.24
N LEU A 72 1.29 10.74 4.61
CA LEU A 72 0.90 9.63 3.76
C LEU A 72 -0.61 9.62 3.52
N GLN A 73 -1.41 9.84 4.56
CA GLN A 73 -2.86 9.91 4.44
C GLN A 73 -3.30 11.04 3.52
N ALA A 74 -2.67 12.21 3.63
CA ALA A 74 -2.94 13.35 2.76
C ALA A 74 -2.58 13.01 1.31
N PHE A 75 -1.44 12.37 1.07
CA PHE A 75 -1.02 11.98 -0.26
C PHE A 75 -2.00 10.98 -0.90
N ILE A 76 -2.48 10.02 -0.15
CA ILE A 76 -3.49 9.05 -0.63
C ILE A 76 -4.73 9.79 -1.14
N GLY A 77 -5.21 10.78 -0.42
CA GLY A 77 -6.32 11.62 -0.86
C GLY A 77 -6.02 12.41 -2.13
N GLU A 78 -4.81 12.95 -2.23
CA GLU A 78 -4.39 13.76 -3.40
C GLU A 78 -4.30 12.93 -4.68
N VAL A 79 -3.98 11.64 -4.59
CA VAL A 79 -3.82 10.76 -5.76
C VAL A 79 -5.09 9.97 -6.09
N GLY A 80 -6.23 10.34 -5.53
CA GLY A 80 -7.53 9.81 -5.92
C GLY A 80 -8.24 8.95 -4.88
N GLY A 81 -7.66 8.75 -3.70
CA GLY A 81 -8.30 7.97 -2.64
C GLY A 81 -9.60 8.60 -2.16
N ALA A 82 -10.65 7.79 -1.99
CA ALA A 82 -11.90 8.23 -1.42
C ALA A 82 -11.75 8.51 0.09
N PRO A 83 -12.58 9.40 0.68
CA PRO A 83 -12.48 9.75 2.10
C PRO A 83 -13.09 8.70 3.03
N GLU A 84 -13.01 7.44 2.67
CA GLU A 84 -13.51 6.33 3.48
C GLU A 84 -12.36 5.40 3.83
N PRO A 85 -12.42 4.69 4.99
CA PRO A 85 -11.36 3.78 5.37
C PRO A 85 -11.22 2.64 4.37
N PRO A 86 -9.97 2.21 4.05
CA PRO A 86 -9.77 1.06 3.18
C PRO A 86 -10.14 -0.25 3.89
N GLU A 87 -10.44 -1.27 3.09
CA GLU A 87 -10.56 -2.63 3.60
C GLU A 87 -9.16 -3.24 3.68
N ILE A 88 -8.75 -3.65 4.88
CA ILE A 88 -7.41 -4.20 5.10
C ILE A 88 -7.54 -5.64 5.60
N ILE A 89 -6.80 -6.55 4.95
CA ILE A 89 -6.69 -7.94 5.36
C ILE A 89 -5.23 -8.19 5.71
N VAL A 90 -4.97 -8.74 6.89
CA VAL A 90 -3.62 -9.07 7.35
C VAL A 90 -3.57 -10.55 7.68
N ALA A 91 -2.55 -11.23 7.19
CA ALA A 91 -2.32 -12.63 7.49
C ALA A 91 -0.83 -12.88 7.67
N GLU A 92 -0.48 -13.86 8.49
CA GLU A 92 0.90 -14.27 8.67
C GLU A 92 1.41 -14.95 7.40
N ALA A 93 2.58 -14.54 6.92
CA ALA A 93 3.20 -15.17 5.75
C ALA A 93 3.69 -16.58 6.13
N ILE A 94 3.41 -17.55 5.27
CA ILE A 94 3.79 -18.93 5.47
C ILE A 94 4.53 -19.44 4.23
N THR A 95 5.61 -20.20 4.46
CA THR A 95 6.35 -20.84 3.38
C THR A 95 5.72 -22.18 3.03
N SER A 96 5.60 -22.47 1.74
CA SER A 96 5.06 -23.74 1.26
C SER A 96 5.85 -24.25 0.06
N PRO A 97 5.81 -25.58 -0.21
CA PRO A 97 6.59 -26.17 -1.32
C PRO A 97 6.17 -25.71 -2.71
N ASP A 98 4.96 -25.18 -2.86
CA ASP A 98 4.41 -24.66 -4.12
C ASP A 98 4.59 -23.16 -4.29
N GLN A 99 5.32 -22.52 -3.40
CA GLN A 99 5.60 -21.08 -3.49
C GLN A 99 6.55 -20.78 -4.64
N PHE A 100 6.21 -19.75 -5.43
CA PHE A 100 7.11 -19.25 -6.48
C PHE A 100 6.94 -17.75 -6.69
#